data_758b276d9dc4b5c9bc3f8a059c2bf55c
#
_entry.id   758b276d9dc4b5c9bc3f8a059c2bf55c
#
_cell.length_a   1.000
_cell.length_b   1.000
_cell.length_c   1.000
_cell.angle_alpha   90.00
_cell.angle_beta   90.00
_cell.angle_gamma   90.00
#
_symmetry.space_group_name_H-M   'P 1'
#
loop_
_entity.id
_entity.type
_entity.pdbx_description
1 polymer ?
#
loop_
_entity_poly.entity_id
_entity_poly.type
_entity_poly.pdbx_seq_one_letter_code
_entity_poly.pdbx_strand_id
1 'polypeptide(L)'
;MTTKPGNAALLEVGPLNKTFGTSTILHDVSLTVRKGEFMTLLGPSGCGKTTTLRIIAGFETPDGGRVRLSGVDVTDMPAYERDVHTVFQHYALFPHLSVSDNIAFGMRMDKVSEEDIRKRVPEALSMVKLSGFETRRIQSLSGGQMQRVALARAIAGRPAVLLLDEPLGALDLKLRKEMQLELKNLQRRLGIAFIYVTHDQEEAMTMSDRIAIFNRGRIEQIGTPGEIYEMPKTSFVADFIGGANIFSARVLPGAEGRAHLMLEDEHELDVPLDPYETLPEVGARVKVAIRPERVKVFYKDELPFGLIRFNAILKDTVFLGDACQIYLQMFKKKPERLTIAWAGGDRYAAHDDMDVPVIAAVQPDDVYILERDNG
;
A
#
# COMPACT_ATOMS: atom_id res chain seq x y z
N MET A 1 -13.60 27.79 -10.72
CA MET A 1 -13.21 26.69 -9.83
C MET A 1 -12.22 27.23 -8.81
N THR A 2 -12.69 27.55 -7.63
CA THR A 2 -11.87 28.08 -6.54
C THR A 2 -11.11 26.92 -5.88
N THR A 3 -9.80 26.85 -6.09
CA THR A 3 -8.91 25.93 -5.37
C THR A 3 -9.00 26.18 -3.88
N LYS A 4 -9.44 25.18 -3.12
CA LYS A 4 -9.38 25.22 -1.64
C LYS A 4 -7.93 25.52 -1.21
N PRO A 5 -7.67 26.47 -0.29
CA PRO A 5 -6.34 26.72 0.25
C PRO A 5 -5.96 25.53 1.15
N GLY A 6 -5.13 24.63 0.65
CA GLY A 6 -4.69 23.43 1.37
C GLY A 6 -4.01 22.37 0.50
N ASN A 7 -3.89 22.60 -0.80
CA ASN A 7 -3.45 21.59 -1.78
C ASN A 7 -2.00 21.79 -2.28
N ALA A 8 -1.19 22.62 -1.63
CA ALA A 8 0.22 22.82 -2.01
C ALA A 8 1.03 21.57 -1.61
N ALA A 9 1.84 21.07 -2.54
CA ALA A 9 2.77 20.00 -2.27
C ALA A 9 3.81 20.45 -1.23
N LEU A 10 3.97 19.66 -0.16
CA LEU A 10 5.04 19.87 0.83
C LEU A 10 6.34 19.26 0.33
N LEU A 11 6.25 18.04 -0.22
CA LEU A 11 7.38 17.34 -0.84
C LEU A 11 7.03 16.99 -2.28
N GLU A 12 7.93 17.31 -3.18
CA GLU A 12 7.87 16.94 -4.58
C GLU A 12 9.11 16.12 -4.93
N VAL A 13 8.90 14.96 -5.52
CA VAL A 13 9.95 14.00 -5.87
C VAL A 13 9.82 13.66 -7.34
N GLY A 14 10.91 13.73 -8.06
CA GLY A 14 11.00 13.14 -9.39
C GLY A 14 11.30 14.09 -10.57
N PRO A 15 11.35 13.47 -11.76
CA PRO A 15 11.44 12.03 -12.01
C PRO A 15 12.80 11.46 -11.56
N LEU A 16 12.79 10.62 -10.51
CA LEU A 16 14.03 10.04 -9.98
C LEU A 16 14.49 8.86 -10.79
N ASN A 17 15.77 8.86 -11.12
CA ASN A 17 16.50 7.72 -11.69
C ASN A 17 17.67 7.37 -10.78
N LYS A 18 17.92 6.07 -10.55
CA LYS A 18 19.01 5.59 -9.72
C LYS A 18 19.52 4.23 -10.18
N THR A 19 20.84 4.14 -10.33
CA THR A 19 21.57 2.94 -10.72
C THR A 19 22.65 2.61 -9.72
N PHE A 20 22.80 1.35 -9.34
CA PHE A 20 23.91 0.84 -8.55
C PHE A 20 24.71 -0.17 -9.39
N GLY A 21 25.95 0.19 -9.72
CA GLY A 21 26.75 -0.59 -10.64
C GLY A 21 26.09 -0.70 -12.02
N THR A 22 25.66 -1.89 -12.42
CA THR A 22 24.95 -2.15 -13.68
C THR A 22 23.42 -2.25 -13.52
N SER A 23 22.91 -2.19 -12.30
CA SER A 23 21.48 -2.41 -12.01
C SER A 23 20.77 -1.10 -11.79
N THR A 24 19.83 -0.74 -12.65
CA THR A 24 18.94 0.41 -12.46
C THR A 24 17.82 0.01 -11.49
N ILE A 25 17.72 0.75 -10.39
CA ILE A 25 16.78 0.49 -9.30
C ILE A 25 15.55 1.40 -9.37
N LEU A 26 15.71 2.63 -9.85
CA LEU A 26 14.60 3.57 -10.02
C LEU A 26 14.54 4.05 -11.46
N HIS A 27 13.32 4.06 -12.01
CA HIS A 27 13.01 4.48 -13.37
C HIS A 27 11.90 5.53 -13.33
N ASP A 28 12.26 6.81 -13.46
CA ASP A 28 11.34 7.96 -13.55
C ASP A 28 10.31 8.03 -12.40
N VAL A 29 10.75 7.68 -11.16
CA VAL A 29 9.88 7.68 -9.99
C VAL A 29 9.49 9.11 -9.63
N SER A 30 8.20 9.41 -9.67
CA SER A 30 7.64 10.74 -9.36
C SER A 30 6.49 10.61 -8.38
N LEU A 31 6.51 11.41 -7.30
CA LEU A 31 5.40 11.50 -6.34
C LEU A 31 5.36 12.87 -5.66
N THR A 32 4.21 13.21 -5.13
CA THR A 32 4.01 14.42 -4.33
C THR A 32 3.36 14.06 -3.01
N VAL A 33 3.79 14.70 -1.93
CA VAL A 33 3.20 14.54 -0.58
C VAL A 33 2.71 15.89 -0.09
N ARG A 34 1.51 15.92 0.48
CA ARG A 34 0.88 17.12 1.01
C ARG A 34 1.21 17.28 2.49
N LYS A 35 1.04 18.49 3.00
CA LYS A 35 1.17 18.73 4.43
C LYS A 35 0.13 17.93 5.22
N GLY A 36 0.58 17.23 6.26
CA GLY A 36 -0.29 16.41 7.10
C GLY A 36 -0.81 15.14 6.42
N GLU A 37 -0.24 14.73 5.29
CA GLU A 37 -0.61 13.52 4.57
C GLU A 37 0.15 12.30 5.11
N PHE A 38 -0.53 11.16 5.21
CA PHE A 38 0.08 9.85 5.42
C PHE A 38 0.20 9.15 4.07
N MET A 39 1.39 9.22 3.46
CA MET A 39 1.71 8.57 2.19
C MET A 39 2.44 7.26 2.43
N THR A 40 1.94 6.15 1.89
CA THR A 40 2.64 4.86 1.96
C THR A 40 3.27 4.50 0.61
N LEU A 41 4.53 4.05 0.64
CA LEU A 41 5.21 3.41 -0.47
C LEU A 41 5.08 1.89 -0.27
N LEU A 42 4.27 1.24 -1.08
CA LEU A 42 3.94 -0.18 -0.96
C LEU A 42 4.44 -0.95 -2.19
N GLY A 43 4.90 -2.17 -2.03
CA GLY A 43 5.32 -3.04 -3.13
C GLY A 43 6.24 -4.17 -2.68
N PRO A 44 6.61 -5.09 -3.58
CA PRO A 44 7.49 -6.22 -3.27
C PRO A 44 8.86 -5.79 -2.76
N SER A 45 9.59 -6.72 -2.16
CA SER A 45 10.98 -6.48 -1.75
C SER A 45 11.86 -6.16 -2.96
N GLY A 46 12.78 -5.19 -2.82
CA GLY A 46 13.71 -4.81 -3.88
C GLY A 46 13.12 -3.94 -5.01
N CYS A 47 11.86 -3.48 -4.93
CA CYS A 47 11.24 -2.65 -5.98
C CYS A 47 11.60 -1.15 -5.93
N GLY A 48 12.49 -0.70 -5.02
CA GLY A 48 13.00 0.67 -4.99
C GLY A 48 12.44 1.58 -3.89
N LYS A 49 11.52 1.13 -3.03
CA LYS A 49 10.90 1.93 -1.95
C LYS A 49 11.91 2.56 -0.99
N THR A 50 12.74 1.72 -0.35
CA THR A 50 13.81 2.18 0.57
C THR A 50 14.82 3.07 -0.13
N THR A 51 15.16 2.81 -1.39
CA THR A 51 16.06 3.68 -2.18
C THR A 51 15.43 5.05 -2.37
N THR A 52 14.14 5.12 -2.73
CA THR A 52 13.39 6.38 -2.85
C THR A 52 13.37 7.13 -1.51
N LEU A 53 13.08 6.43 -0.41
CA LEU A 53 13.09 7.02 0.93
C LEU A 53 14.48 7.55 1.31
N ARG A 54 15.56 6.81 1.02
CA ARG A 54 16.95 7.25 1.27
C ARG A 54 17.34 8.48 0.46
N ILE A 55 16.85 8.60 -0.79
CA ILE A 55 17.07 9.81 -1.62
C ILE A 55 16.33 11.00 -1.00
N ILE A 56 15.08 10.83 -0.54
CA ILE A 56 14.33 11.89 0.15
C ILE A 56 15.04 12.31 1.43
N ALA A 57 15.57 11.37 2.20
CA ALA A 57 16.31 11.62 3.43
C ALA A 57 17.68 12.28 3.22
N GLY A 58 18.25 12.24 2.01
CA GLY A 58 19.60 12.74 1.72
C GLY A 58 20.73 11.76 2.05
N PHE A 59 20.41 10.47 2.27
CA PHE A 59 21.40 9.40 2.46
C PHE A 59 21.89 8.81 1.13
N GLU A 60 21.19 9.11 0.03
CA GLU A 60 21.54 8.67 -1.31
C GLU A 60 21.27 9.81 -2.30
N THR A 61 22.14 9.98 -3.30
CA THR A 61 21.97 10.96 -4.36
C THR A 61 21.37 10.29 -5.59
N PRO A 62 20.32 10.86 -6.22
CA PRO A 62 19.78 10.32 -7.45
C PRO A 62 20.74 10.59 -8.62
N ASP A 63 20.71 9.74 -9.66
CA ASP A 63 21.46 9.97 -10.90
C ASP A 63 20.73 10.97 -11.82
N GLY A 64 19.42 11.13 -11.61
CA GLY A 64 18.58 12.10 -12.31
C GLY A 64 17.33 12.41 -11.52
N GLY A 65 16.69 13.54 -11.82
CA GLY A 65 15.52 14.03 -11.11
C GLY A 65 15.89 14.95 -9.94
N ARG A 66 14.86 15.35 -9.17
CA ARG A 66 15.02 16.31 -8.06
C ARG A 66 14.11 15.98 -6.89
N VAL A 67 14.52 16.45 -5.71
CA VAL A 67 13.71 16.45 -4.48
C VAL A 67 13.52 17.89 -4.03
N ARG A 68 12.27 18.33 -3.89
CA ARG A 68 11.95 19.65 -3.35
C ARG A 68 11.14 19.51 -2.08
N LEU A 69 11.55 20.24 -1.04
CA LEU A 69 10.84 20.31 0.23
C LEU A 69 10.39 21.76 0.46
N SER A 70 9.10 21.99 0.67
CA SER A 70 8.52 23.33 0.82
C SER A 70 8.92 24.30 -0.30
N GLY A 71 9.03 23.79 -1.56
CA GLY A 71 9.45 24.56 -2.73
C GLY A 71 10.97 24.75 -2.89
N VAL A 72 11.78 24.37 -1.89
CA VAL A 72 13.24 24.44 -1.94
C VAL A 72 13.80 23.15 -2.52
N ASP A 73 14.72 23.24 -3.48
CA ASP A 73 15.46 22.10 -4.00
C ASP A 73 16.48 21.62 -2.95
N VAL A 74 16.31 20.39 -2.47
CA VAL A 74 17.15 19.76 -1.44
C VAL A 74 17.93 18.57 -2.00
N THR A 75 17.99 18.40 -3.33
CA THR A 75 18.57 17.23 -3.98
C THR A 75 20.02 16.99 -3.54
N ASP A 76 20.85 18.03 -3.54
CA ASP A 76 22.26 17.96 -3.17
C ASP A 76 22.53 18.35 -1.69
N MET A 77 21.46 18.67 -0.95
CA MET A 77 21.58 19.05 0.47
C MET A 77 21.86 17.80 1.32
N PRO A 78 22.87 17.82 2.21
CA PRO A 78 23.16 16.69 3.09
C PRO A 78 22.00 16.41 4.05
N ALA A 79 21.89 15.15 4.49
CA ALA A 79 20.77 14.67 5.30
C ALA A 79 20.52 15.50 6.58
N TYR A 80 21.58 15.96 7.25
CA TYR A 80 21.48 16.71 8.51
C TYR A 80 20.99 18.16 8.34
N GLU A 81 20.94 18.68 7.12
CA GLU A 81 20.42 20.02 6.81
C GLU A 81 18.96 19.98 6.32
N ARG A 82 18.42 18.77 6.00
CA ARG A 82 17.06 18.63 5.53
C ARG A 82 16.08 18.61 6.70
N ASP A 83 14.96 19.30 6.55
CA ASP A 83 13.85 19.29 7.53
C ASP A 83 13.03 17.98 7.43
N VAL A 84 13.73 16.84 7.47
CA VAL A 84 13.19 15.48 7.44
C VAL A 84 13.87 14.61 8.48
N HIS A 85 13.09 13.83 9.24
CA HIS A 85 13.65 12.86 10.18
C HIS A 85 13.28 11.44 9.76
N THR A 86 14.18 10.47 10.03
CA THR A 86 14.01 9.08 9.64
C THR A 86 13.97 8.15 10.85
N VAL A 87 12.98 7.27 10.88
CA VAL A 87 12.95 6.09 11.77
C VAL A 87 13.34 4.88 10.93
N PHE A 88 14.46 4.26 11.24
CA PHE A 88 14.99 3.09 10.54
C PHE A 88 14.36 1.79 11.06
N GLN A 89 14.37 0.75 10.24
CA GLN A 89 13.86 -0.59 10.54
C GLN A 89 14.41 -1.18 11.86
N HIS A 90 15.69 -0.93 12.17
CA HIS A 90 16.34 -1.37 13.43
C HIS A 90 16.43 -0.26 14.48
N TYR A 91 15.55 0.77 14.37
CA TYR A 91 15.42 1.89 15.30
C TYR A 91 16.67 2.78 15.46
N ALA A 92 17.88 2.29 15.22
CA ALA A 92 19.16 2.98 15.33
C ALA A 92 19.30 3.81 16.64
N LEU A 93 18.87 3.22 17.76
CA LEU A 93 19.03 3.83 19.08
C LEU A 93 20.47 3.67 19.56
N PHE A 94 20.95 4.67 20.28
CA PHE A 94 22.29 4.64 20.91
C PHE A 94 22.23 3.82 22.20
N PRO A 95 22.83 2.64 22.24
CA PRO A 95 22.64 1.70 23.37
C PRO A 95 23.29 2.17 24.68
N HIS A 96 24.28 3.04 24.61
CA HIS A 96 25.00 3.61 25.74
C HIS A 96 24.32 4.84 26.36
N LEU A 97 23.33 5.41 25.67
CA LEU A 97 22.58 6.58 26.13
C LEU A 97 21.28 6.15 26.85
N SER A 98 20.80 7.04 27.75
CA SER A 98 19.45 6.92 28.30
C SER A 98 18.36 7.17 27.25
N VAL A 99 17.11 6.90 27.57
CA VAL A 99 15.95 7.24 26.72
C VAL A 99 15.91 8.75 26.48
N SER A 100 16.04 9.57 27.52
CA SER A 100 16.07 11.03 27.42
C SER A 100 17.20 11.51 26.52
N ASP A 101 18.42 10.99 26.69
CA ASP A 101 19.58 11.40 25.88
C ASP A 101 19.45 10.96 24.42
N ASN A 102 18.86 9.80 24.14
CA ASN A 102 18.54 9.39 22.78
C ASN A 102 17.61 10.39 22.09
N ILE A 103 16.56 10.83 22.78
CA ILE A 103 15.59 11.79 22.23
C ILE A 103 16.24 13.18 22.08
N ALA A 104 17.04 13.59 23.04
CA ALA A 104 17.72 14.89 23.04
C ALA A 104 18.86 15.00 22.03
N PHE A 105 19.41 13.86 21.55
CA PHE A 105 20.64 13.82 20.77
C PHE A 105 20.60 14.73 19.53
N GLY A 106 19.58 14.57 18.66
CA GLY A 106 19.43 15.39 17.45
C GLY A 106 19.29 16.87 17.79
N MET A 107 18.43 17.19 18.74
CA MET A 107 18.20 18.57 19.17
C MET A 107 19.48 19.26 19.70
N ARG A 108 20.37 18.51 20.39
CA ARG A 108 21.68 19.03 20.81
C ARG A 108 22.61 19.30 19.62
N MET A 109 22.57 18.41 18.60
CA MET A 109 23.36 18.66 17.38
C MET A 109 22.86 19.90 16.64
N ASP A 110 21.56 20.14 16.63
CA ASP A 110 20.93 21.35 16.06
C ASP A 110 21.06 22.59 16.95
N LYS A 111 21.80 22.48 18.06
CA LYS A 111 22.06 23.57 19.03
C LYS A 111 20.79 24.14 19.66
N VAL A 112 19.75 23.33 19.82
CA VAL A 112 18.53 23.68 20.57
C VAL A 112 18.90 23.90 22.04
N SER A 113 18.30 24.90 22.69
CA SER A 113 18.59 25.20 24.08
C SER A 113 18.24 24.05 25.03
N GLU A 114 19.07 23.81 26.06
CA GLU A 114 18.78 22.77 27.07
C GLU A 114 17.45 23.03 27.79
N GLU A 115 16.97 24.26 27.86
CA GLU A 115 15.66 24.61 28.40
C GLU A 115 14.53 24.07 27.52
N ASP A 116 14.64 24.24 26.20
CA ASP A 116 13.68 23.71 25.24
C ASP A 116 13.73 22.17 25.18
N ILE A 117 14.92 21.59 25.24
CA ILE A 117 15.10 20.12 25.28
C ILE A 117 14.40 19.54 26.50
N ARG A 118 14.55 20.16 27.69
CA ARG A 118 13.85 19.75 28.92
C ARG A 118 12.32 19.79 28.81
N LYS A 119 11.76 20.63 27.95
CA LYS A 119 10.32 20.68 27.66
C LYS A 119 9.91 19.64 26.62
N ARG A 120 10.67 19.56 25.49
CA ARG A 120 10.29 18.71 24.35
C ARG A 120 10.46 17.21 24.61
N VAL A 121 11.45 16.78 25.41
CA VAL A 121 11.67 15.36 25.69
C VAL A 121 10.49 14.71 26.41
N PRO A 122 9.96 15.27 27.54
CA PRO A 122 8.77 14.72 28.18
C PRO A 122 7.52 14.80 27.30
N GLU A 123 7.35 15.88 26.51
CA GLU A 123 6.27 16.00 25.53
C GLU A 123 6.30 14.85 24.53
N ALA A 124 7.46 14.60 23.91
CA ALA A 124 7.64 13.51 22.94
C ALA A 124 7.39 12.13 23.56
N LEU A 125 7.88 11.88 24.79
CA LEU A 125 7.60 10.65 25.53
C LEU A 125 6.13 10.47 25.85
N SER A 126 5.44 11.52 26.23
CA SER A 126 3.99 11.49 26.48
C SER A 126 3.21 11.16 25.20
N MET A 127 3.63 11.71 24.04
CA MET A 127 2.98 11.43 22.75
C MET A 127 3.04 9.94 22.36
N VAL A 128 4.11 9.25 22.73
CA VAL A 128 4.32 7.82 22.47
C VAL A 128 3.99 6.92 23.67
N LYS A 129 3.32 7.44 24.71
CA LYS A 129 2.90 6.71 25.92
C LYS A 129 4.06 6.09 26.71
N LEU A 130 5.19 6.79 26.80
CA LEU A 130 6.38 6.38 27.56
C LEU A 130 6.77 7.41 28.64
N SER A 131 5.81 8.15 29.21
CA SER A 131 6.07 9.03 30.35
C SER A 131 6.71 8.25 31.52
N GLY A 132 7.74 8.80 32.15
CA GLY A 132 8.47 8.15 33.25
C GLY A 132 9.57 7.18 32.81
N PHE A 133 9.89 7.12 31.51
CA PHE A 133 10.97 6.28 30.98
C PHE A 133 12.29 7.04 30.76
N GLU A 134 12.37 8.30 31.11
CA GLU A 134 13.45 9.24 30.78
C GLU A 134 14.84 8.72 31.15
N THR A 135 14.98 8.11 32.31
CA THR A 135 16.25 7.63 32.86
C THR A 135 16.57 6.17 32.52
N ARG A 136 15.65 5.45 31.87
CA ARG A 136 15.86 4.05 31.52
C ARG A 136 16.94 3.89 30.47
N ARG A 137 17.64 2.74 30.53
CA ARG A 137 18.59 2.34 29.50
C ARG A 137 17.89 1.61 28.37
N ILE A 138 18.38 1.78 27.13
CA ILE A 138 17.77 1.18 25.92
C ILE A 138 17.72 -0.36 26.02
N GLN A 139 18.76 -0.99 26.60
CA GLN A 139 18.83 -2.46 26.74
C GLN A 139 17.76 -3.06 27.65
N SER A 140 17.10 -2.25 28.48
CA SER A 140 16.02 -2.70 29.37
C SER A 140 14.62 -2.62 28.74
N LEU A 141 14.53 -2.19 27.48
CA LEU A 141 13.28 -1.96 26.78
C LEU A 141 12.87 -3.15 25.92
N SER A 142 11.55 -3.39 25.80
CA SER A 142 11.02 -4.29 24.78
C SER A 142 11.15 -3.70 23.37
N GLY A 143 11.01 -4.54 22.32
CA GLY A 143 11.05 -4.07 20.93
C GLY A 143 10.07 -2.94 20.63
N GLY A 144 8.81 -3.07 21.08
CA GLY A 144 7.81 -2.01 20.91
C GLY A 144 8.13 -0.74 21.70
N GLN A 145 8.77 -0.85 22.87
CA GLN A 145 9.23 0.33 23.62
C GLN A 145 10.41 1.00 22.92
N MET A 146 11.37 0.24 22.38
CA MET A 146 12.47 0.78 21.58
C MET A 146 11.98 1.53 20.34
N GLN A 147 10.99 0.99 19.64
CA GLN A 147 10.33 1.64 18.51
C GLN A 147 9.71 2.98 18.91
N ARG A 148 8.96 3.02 20.02
CA ARG A 148 8.34 4.25 20.53
C ARG A 148 9.40 5.29 20.92
N VAL A 149 10.54 4.88 21.48
CA VAL A 149 11.66 5.79 21.75
C VAL A 149 12.26 6.36 20.46
N ALA A 150 12.44 5.52 19.42
CA ALA A 150 12.93 6.00 18.11
C ALA A 150 11.94 6.99 17.47
N LEU A 151 10.66 6.73 17.60
CA LEU A 151 9.61 7.63 17.14
C LEU A 151 9.62 8.95 17.93
N ALA A 152 9.73 8.89 19.29
CA ALA A 152 9.85 10.06 20.13
C ALA A 152 11.08 10.91 19.76
N ARG A 153 12.23 10.27 19.49
CA ARG A 153 13.44 10.95 19.01
C ARG A 153 13.20 11.69 17.70
N ALA A 154 12.52 11.05 16.76
CA ALA A 154 12.26 11.63 15.45
C ALA A 154 11.28 12.82 15.50
N ILE A 155 10.25 12.77 16.35
CA ILE A 155 9.24 13.84 16.45
C ILE A 155 9.68 15.00 17.34
N ALA A 156 10.62 14.79 18.29
CA ALA A 156 11.08 15.84 19.21
C ALA A 156 11.73 17.04 18.49
N GLY A 157 12.36 16.81 17.33
CA GLY A 157 12.90 17.84 16.46
C GLY A 157 11.85 18.66 15.72
N ARG A 158 10.59 18.19 15.66
CA ARG A 158 9.47 18.81 14.92
C ARG A 158 9.72 18.94 13.40
N PRO A 159 10.07 17.86 12.69
CA PRO A 159 10.38 17.92 11.26
C PRO A 159 9.11 18.23 10.43
N ALA A 160 9.32 18.74 9.20
CA ALA A 160 8.23 18.90 8.24
C ALA A 160 7.72 17.55 7.73
N VAL A 161 8.62 16.58 7.55
CA VAL A 161 8.30 15.21 7.06
C VAL A 161 8.96 14.16 7.96
N LEU A 162 8.21 13.14 8.33
CA LEU A 162 8.72 11.95 9.02
C LEU A 162 8.77 10.77 8.06
N LEU A 163 9.95 10.18 7.90
CA LEU A 163 10.21 9.02 7.08
C LEU A 163 10.29 7.77 7.97
N LEU A 164 9.56 6.72 7.59
CA LEU A 164 9.45 5.48 8.36
C LEU A 164 9.77 4.30 7.44
N ASP A 165 10.90 3.63 7.66
CA ASP A 165 11.35 2.49 6.86
C ASP A 165 11.03 1.18 7.57
N GLU A 166 9.94 0.50 7.17
CA GLU A 166 9.42 -0.75 7.73
C GLU A 166 9.39 -0.79 9.28
N PRO A 167 8.86 0.25 9.96
CA PRO A 167 9.03 0.38 11.40
C PRO A 167 8.31 -0.68 12.22
N LEU A 168 7.29 -1.35 11.66
CA LEU A 168 6.49 -2.38 12.33
C LEU A 168 6.93 -3.82 12.01
N GLY A 169 7.89 -4.02 11.10
CA GLY A 169 8.27 -5.33 10.58
C GLY A 169 8.79 -6.32 11.64
N ALA A 170 9.36 -5.84 12.73
CA ALA A 170 9.92 -6.68 13.80
C ALA A 170 8.92 -7.02 14.93
N LEU A 171 7.66 -6.58 14.83
CA LEU A 171 6.65 -6.78 15.87
C LEU A 171 5.76 -8.00 15.57
N ASP A 172 5.26 -8.65 16.65
CA ASP A 172 4.21 -9.65 16.55
C ASP A 172 2.89 -9.03 16.03
N LEU A 173 1.98 -9.87 15.53
CA LEU A 173 0.75 -9.44 14.86
C LEU A 173 -0.15 -8.55 15.77
N LYS A 174 -0.30 -8.91 17.05
CA LYS A 174 -1.17 -8.16 17.97
C LYS A 174 -0.61 -6.77 18.24
N LEU A 175 0.67 -6.70 18.58
CA LEU A 175 1.36 -5.44 18.86
C LEU A 175 1.43 -4.58 17.60
N ARG A 176 1.61 -5.19 16.42
CA ARG A 176 1.61 -4.49 15.13
C ARG A 176 0.28 -3.77 14.90
N LYS A 177 -0.88 -4.44 15.07
CA LYS A 177 -2.22 -3.83 14.91
C LYS A 177 -2.45 -2.68 15.91
N GLU A 178 -2.02 -2.81 17.14
CA GLU A 178 -2.09 -1.72 18.12
C GLU A 178 -1.23 -0.52 17.69
N MET A 179 0.00 -0.77 17.22
CA MET A 179 0.92 0.27 16.78
C MET A 179 0.49 0.99 15.49
N GLN A 180 -0.19 0.30 14.57
CA GLN A 180 -0.79 0.94 13.38
C GLN A 180 -1.77 2.05 13.77
N LEU A 181 -2.71 1.75 14.67
CA LEU A 181 -3.68 2.73 15.17
C LEU A 181 -3.00 3.88 15.92
N GLU A 182 -1.97 3.57 16.71
CA GLU A 182 -1.20 4.60 17.44
C GLU A 182 -0.45 5.53 16.49
N LEU A 183 0.20 4.99 15.46
CA LEU A 183 0.91 5.79 14.45
C LEU A 183 -0.02 6.71 13.68
N LYS A 184 -1.17 6.21 13.23
CA LYS A 184 -2.18 7.03 12.55
C LYS A 184 -2.71 8.16 13.44
N ASN A 185 -3.02 7.85 14.72
CA ASN A 185 -3.47 8.84 15.68
C ASN A 185 -2.38 9.86 16.02
N LEU A 186 -1.12 9.43 16.12
CA LEU A 186 0.02 10.30 16.35
C LEU A 186 0.20 11.27 15.18
N GLN A 187 0.18 10.76 13.94
CA GLN A 187 0.30 11.58 12.73
C GLN A 187 -0.78 12.67 12.68
N ARG A 188 -2.05 12.30 12.96
CA ARG A 188 -3.15 13.26 13.00
C ARG A 188 -2.97 14.35 14.06
N ARG A 189 -2.45 14.00 15.25
CA ARG A 189 -2.17 14.97 16.32
C ARG A 189 -1.02 15.89 15.99
N LEU A 190 0.02 15.39 15.31
CA LEU A 190 1.18 16.19 14.92
C LEU A 190 0.89 17.09 13.73
N GLY A 191 0.01 16.68 12.81
CA GLY A 191 -0.30 17.42 11.58
C GLY A 191 0.87 17.55 10.60
N ILE A 192 1.92 16.72 10.76
CA ILE A 192 3.07 16.65 9.85
C ILE A 192 2.87 15.55 8.80
N ALA A 193 3.61 15.61 7.70
CA ALA A 193 3.55 14.59 6.67
C ALA A 193 4.35 13.35 7.09
N PHE A 194 3.79 12.16 6.83
CA PHE A 194 4.47 10.87 7.01
C PHE A 194 4.69 10.21 5.66
N ILE A 195 5.88 9.68 5.43
CA ILE A 195 6.17 8.74 4.34
C ILE A 195 6.54 7.40 4.97
N TYR A 196 5.72 6.41 4.70
CA TYR A 196 5.79 5.10 5.31
C TYR A 196 6.16 4.04 4.26
N VAL A 197 7.22 3.31 4.47
CA VAL A 197 7.60 2.18 3.61
C VAL A 197 7.14 0.88 4.25
N THR A 198 6.47 0.05 3.50
CA THR A 198 6.09 -1.30 3.92
C THR A 198 5.95 -2.23 2.71
N HIS A 199 5.92 -3.53 2.97
CA HIS A 199 5.47 -4.57 2.04
C HIS A 199 4.14 -5.20 2.49
N ASP A 200 3.59 -4.77 3.63
CA ASP A 200 2.33 -5.24 4.19
C ASP A 200 1.15 -4.42 3.67
N GLN A 201 0.23 -5.11 2.98
CA GLN A 201 -0.94 -4.48 2.38
C GLN A 201 -1.94 -3.98 3.44
N GLU A 202 -2.12 -4.74 4.55
CA GLU A 202 -3.04 -4.37 5.63
C GLU A 202 -2.60 -3.04 6.27
N GLU A 203 -1.29 -2.87 6.49
CA GLU A 203 -0.72 -1.60 6.99
C GLU A 203 -1.03 -0.44 6.06
N ALA A 204 -0.74 -0.61 4.77
CA ALA A 204 -0.96 0.43 3.77
C ALA A 204 -2.44 0.81 3.65
N MET A 205 -3.33 -0.17 3.57
CA MET A 205 -4.78 0.05 3.42
C MET A 205 -5.39 0.71 4.66
N THR A 206 -4.89 0.40 5.87
CA THR A 206 -5.46 0.88 7.13
C THR A 206 -5.01 2.30 7.49
N MET A 207 -3.73 2.62 7.24
CA MET A 207 -3.14 3.85 7.76
C MET A 207 -3.10 4.99 6.77
N SER A 208 -3.03 4.72 5.45
CA SER A 208 -2.69 5.72 4.45
C SER A 208 -3.85 6.64 4.08
N ASP A 209 -3.51 7.88 3.75
CA ASP A 209 -4.39 8.76 2.98
C ASP A 209 -4.23 8.49 1.48
N ARG A 210 -2.98 8.21 1.04
CA ARG A 210 -2.66 7.73 -0.30
C ARG A 210 -1.56 6.68 -0.27
N ILE A 211 -1.59 5.78 -1.25
CA ILE A 211 -0.62 4.70 -1.43
C ILE A 211 0.02 4.87 -2.81
N ALA A 212 1.34 4.79 -2.87
CA ALA A 212 2.11 4.64 -4.11
C ALA A 212 2.55 3.18 -4.25
N ILE A 213 2.01 2.48 -5.25
CA ILE A 213 2.34 1.08 -5.54
C ILE A 213 3.61 1.03 -6.38
N PHE A 214 4.65 0.44 -5.82
CA PHE A 214 5.94 0.25 -6.50
C PHE A 214 6.05 -1.14 -7.11
N ASN A 215 6.56 -1.20 -8.34
CA ASN A 215 6.93 -2.42 -9.02
C ASN A 215 8.15 -2.19 -9.91
N ARG A 216 9.18 -3.03 -9.80
CA ARG A 216 10.39 -3.00 -10.66
C ARG A 216 10.97 -1.60 -10.88
N GLY A 217 11.07 -0.82 -9.81
CA GLY A 217 11.65 0.53 -9.86
C GLY A 217 10.75 1.62 -10.40
N ARG A 218 9.46 1.34 -10.63
CA ARG A 218 8.45 2.30 -11.12
C ARG A 218 7.28 2.40 -10.15
N ILE A 219 6.54 3.47 -10.25
CA ILE A 219 5.22 3.60 -9.60
C ILE A 219 4.16 3.18 -10.60
N GLU A 220 3.44 2.11 -10.29
CA GLU A 220 2.32 1.59 -11.10
C GLU A 220 1.06 2.45 -10.94
N GLN A 221 0.75 2.83 -9.69
CA GLN A 221 -0.43 3.62 -9.36
C GLN A 221 -0.22 4.40 -8.07
N ILE A 222 -0.79 5.60 -8.01
CA ILE A 222 -0.95 6.37 -6.76
C ILE A 222 -2.43 6.69 -6.61
N GLY A 223 -3.01 6.39 -5.45
CA GLY A 223 -4.41 6.67 -5.14
C GLY A 223 -4.71 6.51 -3.66
N THR A 224 -5.93 6.80 -3.26
CA THR A 224 -6.45 6.44 -1.93
C THR A 224 -6.55 4.92 -1.82
N PRO A 225 -6.61 4.35 -0.60
CA PRO A 225 -6.82 2.92 -0.42
C PRO A 225 -8.02 2.38 -1.22
N GLY A 226 -9.15 3.11 -1.23
CA GLY A 226 -10.33 2.74 -1.99
C GLY A 226 -10.07 2.73 -3.51
N GLU A 227 -9.45 3.77 -4.07
CA GLU A 227 -9.12 3.82 -5.51
C GLU A 227 -8.16 2.69 -5.93
N ILE A 228 -7.16 2.37 -5.10
CA ILE A 228 -6.20 1.27 -5.38
C ILE A 228 -6.91 -0.09 -5.39
N TYR A 229 -7.88 -0.29 -4.49
CA TYR A 229 -8.61 -1.54 -4.37
C TYR A 229 -9.70 -1.70 -5.43
N GLU A 230 -10.56 -0.68 -5.57
CA GLU A 230 -11.76 -0.74 -6.42
C GLU A 230 -11.46 -0.42 -7.89
N MET A 231 -10.41 0.38 -8.18
CA MET A 231 -10.06 0.85 -9.52
C MET A 231 -8.57 0.60 -9.83
N PRO A 232 -8.11 -0.67 -9.80
CA PRO A 232 -6.73 -1.00 -10.12
C PRO A 232 -6.45 -0.72 -11.61
N LYS A 233 -5.33 -0.04 -11.91
CA LYS A 233 -4.98 0.35 -13.28
C LYS A 233 -4.30 -0.75 -14.07
N THR A 234 -3.55 -1.63 -13.40
CA THR A 234 -2.78 -2.70 -14.03
C THR A 234 -3.11 -4.06 -13.39
N SER A 235 -2.83 -5.12 -14.12
CA SER A 235 -2.97 -6.49 -13.60
C SER A 235 -2.07 -6.73 -12.39
N PHE A 236 -0.89 -6.09 -12.35
CA PHE A 236 -0.03 -6.15 -11.19
C PHE A 236 -0.70 -5.56 -9.95
N VAL A 237 -1.31 -4.37 -10.05
CA VAL A 237 -2.00 -3.75 -8.90
C VAL A 237 -3.19 -4.59 -8.46
N ALA A 238 -3.99 -5.10 -9.41
CA ALA A 238 -5.16 -5.92 -9.11
C ALA A 238 -4.80 -7.23 -8.40
N ASP A 239 -3.72 -7.90 -8.82
CA ASP A 239 -3.22 -9.12 -8.21
C ASP A 239 -2.52 -8.86 -6.88
N PHE A 240 -1.59 -7.89 -6.86
CA PHE A 240 -0.80 -7.56 -5.67
C PHE A 240 -1.69 -7.08 -4.53
N ILE A 241 -2.76 -6.32 -4.80
CA ILE A 241 -3.71 -5.86 -3.78
C ILE A 241 -4.95 -6.74 -3.80
N GLY A 242 -5.06 -7.64 -2.82
CA GLY A 242 -6.24 -8.48 -2.60
C GLY A 242 -6.38 -9.68 -3.54
N GLY A 243 -5.36 -10.02 -4.35
CA GLY A 243 -5.30 -11.27 -5.12
C GLY A 243 -6.46 -11.46 -6.09
N ALA A 244 -6.73 -10.47 -6.96
CA ALA A 244 -7.82 -10.55 -7.92
C ALA A 244 -7.67 -11.72 -8.90
N ASN A 245 -8.77 -12.32 -9.30
CA ASN A 245 -8.81 -13.24 -10.43
C ASN A 245 -8.63 -12.43 -11.73
N ILE A 246 -7.54 -12.64 -12.46
CA ILE A 246 -7.23 -11.91 -13.69
C ILE A 246 -7.43 -12.81 -14.89
N PHE A 247 -8.25 -12.41 -15.83
CA PHE A 247 -8.57 -13.16 -17.05
C PHE A 247 -8.15 -12.38 -18.29
N SER A 248 -7.87 -13.11 -19.36
CA SER A 248 -7.71 -12.52 -20.70
C SER A 248 -9.08 -12.41 -21.36
N ALA A 249 -9.36 -11.28 -21.95
CA ALA A 249 -10.59 -11.08 -22.71
C ALA A 249 -10.31 -10.44 -24.06
N ARG A 250 -11.22 -10.64 -25.02
CA ARG A 250 -11.22 -9.97 -26.31
C ARG A 250 -12.46 -9.11 -26.43
N VAL A 251 -12.27 -7.87 -26.88
CA VAL A 251 -13.36 -6.93 -27.11
C VAL A 251 -14.17 -7.38 -28.33
N LEU A 252 -15.48 -7.52 -28.13
CA LEU A 252 -16.45 -7.83 -29.18
C LEU A 252 -17.24 -6.58 -29.55
N PRO A 253 -17.94 -6.56 -30.73
CA PRO A 253 -18.92 -5.52 -31.03
C PRO A 253 -19.99 -5.47 -29.94
N GLY A 254 -20.27 -4.29 -29.37
CA GLY A 254 -21.23 -4.11 -28.28
C GLY A 254 -22.03 -2.83 -28.42
N ALA A 255 -22.98 -2.60 -27.50
CA ALA A 255 -23.79 -1.40 -27.43
C ALA A 255 -23.01 -0.23 -26.79
N GLU A 256 -23.41 0.99 -27.07
CA GLU A 256 -22.84 2.20 -26.45
C GLU A 256 -23.02 2.16 -24.92
N GLY A 257 -21.98 2.52 -24.19
CA GLY A 257 -21.94 2.51 -22.71
C GLY A 257 -21.77 1.12 -22.09
N ARG A 258 -21.49 0.08 -22.87
CA ARG A 258 -21.23 -1.27 -22.39
C ARG A 258 -20.06 -1.90 -23.13
N ALA A 259 -19.28 -2.69 -22.40
CA ALA A 259 -18.22 -3.53 -22.97
C ALA A 259 -18.75 -4.95 -23.17
N HIS A 260 -18.76 -5.40 -24.42
CA HIS A 260 -19.03 -6.80 -24.75
C HIS A 260 -17.68 -7.51 -24.91
N LEU A 261 -17.44 -8.55 -24.10
CA LEU A 261 -16.14 -9.19 -23.94
C LEU A 261 -16.26 -10.71 -24.10
N MET A 262 -15.32 -11.32 -24.80
CA MET A 262 -15.10 -12.77 -24.82
C MET A 262 -14.00 -13.14 -23.82
N LEU A 263 -14.39 -13.69 -22.67
CA LEU A 263 -13.48 -14.06 -21.59
C LEU A 263 -12.86 -15.44 -21.85
N GLU A 264 -11.54 -15.54 -21.81
CA GLU A 264 -10.75 -16.76 -22.01
C GLU A 264 -11.16 -17.60 -23.26
N ASP A 265 -11.69 -16.92 -24.30
CA ASP A 265 -12.23 -17.52 -25.54
C ASP A 265 -13.39 -18.53 -25.30
N GLU A 266 -14.11 -18.43 -24.18
CA GLU A 266 -15.19 -19.35 -23.82
C GLU A 266 -16.50 -18.67 -23.37
N HIS A 267 -16.43 -17.53 -22.69
CA HIS A 267 -17.60 -16.90 -22.08
C HIS A 267 -17.77 -15.46 -22.54
N GLU A 268 -18.96 -15.16 -23.05
CA GLU A 268 -19.34 -13.78 -23.36
C GLU A 268 -19.84 -13.07 -22.11
N LEU A 269 -19.35 -11.84 -21.90
CA LEU A 269 -19.74 -10.93 -20.85
C LEU A 269 -20.22 -9.62 -21.43
N ASP A 270 -21.22 -9.04 -20.79
CA ASP A 270 -21.68 -7.70 -21.08
C ASP A 270 -21.64 -6.88 -19.81
N VAL A 271 -20.64 -5.98 -19.71
CA VAL A 271 -20.35 -5.20 -18.50
C VAL A 271 -20.55 -3.72 -18.76
N PRO A 272 -21.03 -2.94 -17.78
CA PRO A 272 -21.11 -1.50 -17.91
C PRO A 272 -19.72 -0.88 -18.05
N LEU A 273 -19.62 0.21 -18.82
CA LEU A 273 -18.43 1.05 -18.91
C LEU A 273 -18.63 2.30 -18.06
N ASP A 274 -17.60 2.69 -17.33
CA ASP A 274 -17.56 4.04 -16.76
C ASP A 274 -17.63 5.06 -17.92
N PRO A 275 -18.45 6.13 -17.82
CA PRO A 275 -18.56 7.15 -18.87
C PRO A 275 -17.24 7.82 -19.28
N TYR A 276 -16.21 7.70 -18.48
CA TYR A 276 -14.87 8.23 -18.72
C TYR A 276 -13.86 7.19 -19.22
N GLU A 277 -14.24 5.91 -19.28
CA GLU A 277 -13.40 4.84 -19.82
C GLU A 277 -13.57 4.74 -21.35
N THR A 278 -12.45 4.66 -22.05
CA THR A 278 -12.42 4.39 -23.47
C THR A 278 -12.20 2.90 -23.71
N LEU A 279 -13.20 2.23 -24.25
CA LEU A 279 -13.05 0.84 -24.64
C LEU A 279 -12.01 0.71 -25.77
N PRO A 280 -11.06 -0.22 -25.70
CA PRO A 280 -10.18 -0.52 -26.82
C PRO A 280 -10.97 -0.98 -28.06
N GLU A 281 -10.32 -0.89 -29.24
CA GLU A 281 -10.93 -1.29 -30.51
C GLU A 281 -11.44 -2.74 -30.48
N VAL A 282 -12.50 -3.00 -31.23
CA VAL A 282 -13.03 -4.37 -31.44
C VAL A 282 -11.94 -5.30 -31.92
N GLY A 283 -11.82 -6.47 -31.28
CA GLY A 283 -10.76 -7.45 -31.52
C GLY A 283 -9.52 -7.28 -30.63
N ALA A 284 -9.38 -6.15 -29.95
CA ALA A 284 -8.27 -5.94 -29.01
C ALA A 284 -8.34 -6.94 -27.83
N ARG A 285 -7.15 -7.31 -27.33
CA ARG A 285 -7.04 -8.10 -26.10
C ARG A 285 -6.90 -7.16 -24.91
N VAL A 286 -7.67 -7.44 -23.87
CA VAL A 286 -7.67 -6.73 -22.59
C VAL A 286 -7.51 -7.72 -21.45
N LYS A 287 -7.16 -7.24 -20.27
CA LYS A 287 -7.25 -8.00 -19.02
C LYS A 287 -8.49 -7.58 -18.27
N VAL A 288 -9.10 -8.54 -17.60
CA VAL A 288 -10.28 -8.35 -16.75
C VAL A 288 -9.95 -8.88 -15.37
N ALA A 289 -10.29 -8.11 -14.34
CA ALA A 289 -10.11 -8.49 -12.95
C ALA A 289 -11.46 -8.68 -12.26
N ILE A 290 -11.57 -9.72 -11.43
CA ILE A 290 -12.72 -9.99 -10.58
C ILE A 290 -12.20 -10.31 -9.17
N ARG A 291 -12.66 -9.56 -8.16
CA ARG A 291 -12.26 -9.79 -6.77
C ARG A 291 -12.81 -11.13 -6.26
N PRO A 292 -12.02 -11.91 -5.49
CA PRO A 292 -12.49 -13.21 -4.97
C PRO A 292 -13.77 -13.13 -4.13
N GLU A 293 -13.94 -12.09 -3.31
CA GLU A 293 -15.13 -11.87 -2.47
C GLU A 293 -16.37 -11.45 -3.27
N ARG A 294 -16.20 -11.05 -4.54
CA ARG A 294 -17.30 -10.72 -5.45
C ARG A 294 -17.82 -11.95 -6.21
N VAL A 295 -17.05 -13.04 -6.25
CA VAL A 295 -17.46 -14.30 -6.84
C VAL A 295 -18.35 -15.05 -5.85
N LYS A 296 -19.64 -15.17 -6.17
CA LYS A 296 -20.62 -15.93 -5.37
C LYS A 296 -20.76 -17.33 -5.93
N VAL A 297 -20.81 -18.33 -5.06
CA VAL A 297 -20.94 -19.75 -5.43
C VAL A 297 -22.31 -20.27 -5.04
N PHE A 298 -23.00 -20.93 -5.97
CA PHE A 298 -24.33 -21.49 -5.79
C PHE A 298 -24.34 -22.98 -6.19
N TYR A 299 -25.04 -23.81 -5.40
CA TYR A 299 -25.17 -25.24 -5.62
C TYR A 299 -26.46 -25.62 -6.38
N LYS A 300 -27.37 -24.65 -6.62
CA LYS A 300 -28.67 -24.83 -7.30
C LYS A 300 -28.90 -23.68 -8.26
N ASP A 301 -29.80 -23.92 -9.24
CA ASP A 301 -30.13 -22.97 -10.31
C ASP A 301 -30.96 -21.74 -9.87
N GLU A 302 -31.37 -21.66 -8.61
CA GLU A 302 -32.07 -20.49 -8.06
C GLU A 302 -31.09 -19.35 -7.81
N LEU A 303 -30.84 -18.59 -8.87
CA LEU A 303 -29.91 -17.45 -8.85
C LEU A 303 -30.70 -16.14 -8.94
N PRO A 304 -30.24 -15.07 -8.24
CA PRO A 304 -30.80 -13.75 -8.44
C PRO A 304 -30.65 -13.28 -9.89
N PHE A 305 -31.63 -12.50 -10.36
CA PHE A 305 -31.57 -11.91 -11.70
C PHE A 305 -30.38 -10.91 -11.82
N GLY A 306 -29.87 -10.76 -13.05
CA GLY A 306 -28.88 -9.74 -13.38
C GLY A 306 -27.42 -10.11 -13.11
N LEU A 307 -27.14 -11.34 -12.65
CA LEU A 307 -25.77 -11.83 -12.47
C LEU A 307 -25.20 -12.43 -13.76
N ILE A 308 -23.93 -12.21 -14.01
CA ILE A 308 -23.12 -12.97 -14.98
C ILE A 308 -22.86 -14.34 -14.35
N ARG A 309 -23.10 -15.42 -15.11
CA ARG A 309 -23.06 -16.80 -14.62
C ARG A 309 -22.03 -17.61 -15.35
N PHE A 310 -21.30 -18.43 -14.60
CA PHE A 310 -20.32 -19.38 -15.11
C PHE A 310 -20.59 -20.76 -14.53
N ASN A 311 -20.72 -21.75 -15.40
CA ASN A 311 -20.70 -23.14 -14.96
C ASN A 311 -19.29 -23.47 -14.47
N ALA A 312 -19.17 -23.95 -13.25
CA ALA A 312 -17.89 -24.23 -12.62
C ALA A 312 -17.92 -25.61 -11.94
N ILE A 313 -16.74 -26.13 -11.66
CA ILE A 313 -16.52 -27.31 -10.82
C ILE A 313 -15.76 -26.85 -9.59
N LEU A 314 -16.29 -27.14 -8.42
CA LEU A 314 -15.61 -26.93 -7.15
C LEU A 314 -14.45 -27.91 -7.04
N LYS A 315 -13.22 -27.42 -6.94
CA LYS A 315 -12.01 -28.25 -6.90
C LYS A 315 -11.44 -28.39 -5.51
N ASP A 316 -11.50 -27.33 -4.71
CA ASP A 316 -10.94 -27.33 -3.35
C ASP A 316 -11.59 -26.25 -2.49
N THR A 317 -11.55 -26.43 -1.18
CA THR A 317 -12.00 -25.45 -0.20
C THR A 317 -11.02 -25.39 0.97
N VAL A 318 -10.42 -24.23 1.21
CA VAL A 318 -9.47 -24.00 2.29
C VAL A 318 -10.10 -23.11 3.35
N PHE A 319 -10.22 -23.62 4.57
CA PHE A 319 -10.72 -22.87 5.71
C PHE A 319 -9.60 -21.99 6.32
N LEU A 320 -9.85 -20.69 6.43
CA LEU A 320 -8.89 -19.69 6.92
C LEU A 320 -9.27 -19.14 8.31
N GLY A 321 -10.27 -19.69 8.97
CA GLY A 321 -10.78 -19.28 10.28
C GLY A 321 -12.07 -18.46 10.16
N ASP A 322 -12.00 -17.24 9.71
CA ASP A 322 -13.15 -16.34 9.51
C ASP A 322 -13.74 -16.39 8.09
N ALA A 323 -13.00 -16.98 7.15
CA ALA A 323 -13.41 -17.15 5.76
C ALA A 323 -13.02 -18.51 5.21
N CYS A 324 -13.69 -18.93 4.14
CA CYS A 324 -13.29 -20.04 3.28
C CYS A 324 -12.85 -19.53 1.93
N GLN A 325 -11.72 -20.03 1.46
CA GLN A 325 -11.23 -19.81 0.10
C GLN A 325 -11.65 -21.01 -0.76
N ILE A 326 -12.40 -20.73 -1.82
CA ILE A 326 -13.00 -21.74 -2.70
C ILE A 326 -12.27 -21.69 -4.04
N TYR A 327 -11.80 -22.82 -4.52
CA TYR A 327 -11.13 -22.96 -5.81
C TYR A 327 -12.07 -23.56 -6.84
N LEU A 328 -12.31 -22.81 -7.93
CA LEU A 328 -13.28 -23.14 -8.96
C LEU A 328 -12.59 -23.32 -10.31
N GLN A 329 -12.87 -24.42 -10.99
CA GLN A 329 -12.53 -24.60 -12.39
C GLN A 329 -13.69 -24.07 -13.24
N MET A 330 -13.52 -22.87 -13.83
CA MET A 330 -14.56 -22.21 -14.65
C MET A 330 -14.38 -22.45 -16.16
N PHE A 331 -13.15 -22.71 -16.61
CA PHE A 331 -12.81 -22.76 -18.03
C PHE A 331 -12.45 -24.18 -18.47
N LYS A 332 -13.11 -24.68 -19.52
CA LYS A 332 -12.84 -26.03 -20.08
C LYS A 332 -11.54 -26.06 -20.89
N LYS A 333 -11.23 -24.96 -21.59
CA LYS A 333 -10.01 -24.85 -22.41
C LYS A 333 -8.75 -24.59 -21.58
N LYS A 334 -8.91 -24.16 -20.32
CA LYS A 334 -7.81 -23.90 -19.37
C LYS A 334 -8.14 -24.50 -18.00
N PRO A 335 -8.23 -25.84 -17.91
CA PRO A 335 -8.66 -26.53 -16.69
C PRO A 335 -7.68 -26.33 -15.51
N GLU A 336 -6.42 -26.03 -15.78
CA GLU A 336 -5.38 -25.73 -14.78
C GLU A 336 -5.58 -24.37 -14.11
N ARG A 337 -6.39 -23.49 -14.72
CA ARG A 337 -6.65 -22.15 -14.20
C ARG A 337 -7.81 -22.17 -13.24
N LEU A 338 -7.52 -22.09 -11.97
CA LEU A 338 -8.54 -21.99 -10.92
C LEU A 338 -8.92 -20.54 -10.67
N THR A 339 -10.22 -20.31 -10.46
CA THR A 339 -10.79 -19.04 -10.01
C THR A 339 -11.01 -19.12 -8.52
N ILE A 340 -10.60 -18.08 -7.78
CA ILE A 340 -10.75 -18.04 -6.33
C ILE A 340 -12.04 -17.29 -5.99
N ALA A 341 -12.85 -17.85 -5.10
CA ALA A 341 -13.98 -17.19 -4.47
C ALA A 341 -13.80 -17.20 -2.95
N TRP A 342 -14.32 -16.19 -2.27
CA TRP A 342 -14.33 -16.14 -0.81
C TRP A 342 -15.76 -16.20 -0.28
N ALA A 343 -15.95 -16.99 0.79
CA ALA A 343 -17.22 -17.12 1.50
C ALA A 343 -17.00 -17.02 3.01
N GLY A 344 -18.00 -16.53 3.74
CA GLY A 344 -18.00 -16.53 5.21
C GLY A 344 -17.93 -17.96 5.77
N GLY A 345 -17.16 -18.15 6.84
CA GLY A 345 -16.74 -19.45 7.36
C GLY A 345 -17.87 -20.46 7.70
N ASP A 346 -19.07 -19.98 8.05
CA ASP A 346 -20.15 -20.87 8.53
C ASP A 346 -20.92 -21.60 7.41
N ARG A 347 -20.79 -21.20 6.16
CA ARG A 347 -21.62 -21.72 5.06
C ARG A 347 -20.96 -22.81 4.20
N TYR A 348 -19.65 -22.94 4.23
CA TYR A 348 -18.87 -23.77 3.29
C TYR A 348 -17.92 -24.77 3.95
N ALA A 349 -17.82 -24.78 5.28
CA ALA A 349 -16.92 -25.68 6.03
C ALA A 349 -17.31 -27.18 5.97
N ALA A 350 -18.38 -27.55 5.24
CA ALA A 350 -18.99 -28.88 5.35
C ALA A 350 -19.11 -29.65 4.03
N HIS A 351 -18.46 -29.21 2.94
CA HIS A 351 -18.49 -30.01 1.72
C HIS A 351 -17.14 -30.71 1.52
N ASP A 352 -17.07 -31.96 2.00
CA ASP A 352 -15.98 -32.91 1.68
C ASP A 352 -16.03 -33.40 0.22
N ASP A 353 -17.05 -32.99 -0.52
CA ASP A 353 -17.27 -33.41 -1.91
C ASP A 353 -16.47 -32.53 -2.86
N MET A 354 -15.37 -33.06 -3.36
CA MET A 354 -14.58 -32.52 -4.47
C MET A 354 -15.25 -32.83 -5.82
N ASP A 355 -14.95 -32.02 -6.84
CA ASP A 355 -15.46 -32.17 -8.22
C ASP A 355 -16.98 -32.00 -8.37
N VAL A 356 -17.60 -31.20 -7.49
CA VAL A 356 -19.04 -30.93 -7.54
C VAL A 356 -19.35 -29.81 -8.54
N PRO A 357 -20.34 -29.99 -9.43
CA PRO A 357 -20.82 -28.92 -10.29
C PRO A 357 -21.47 -27.82 -9.47
N VAL A 358 -21.03 -26.57 -9.72
CA VAL A 358 -21.54 -25.36 -9.07
C VAL A 358 -21.71 -24.25 -10.11
N ILE A 359 -22.40 -23.18 -9.73
CA ILE A 359 -22.50 -21.98 -10.54
C ILE A 359 -21.73 -20.87 -9.82
N ALA A 360 -20.69 -20.34 -10.45
CA ALA A 360 -20.05 -19.11 -10.06
C ALA A 360 -20.80 -17.93 -10.67
N ALA A 361 -21.07 -16.89 -9.88
CA ALA A 361 -21.79 -15.73 -10.37
C ALA A 361 -21.18 -14.43 -9.83
N VAL A 362 -21.17 -13.39 -10.67
CA VAL A 362 -20.66 -12.06 -10.35
C VAL A 362 -21.63 -10.99 -10.81
N GLN A 363 -21.63 -9.84 -10.14
CA GLN A 363 -22.37 -8.68 -10.66
C GLN A 363 -21.59 -8.07 -11.84
N PRO A 364 -22.26 -7.54 -12.87
CA PRO A 364 -21.57 -6.88 -13.98
C PRO A 364 -20.66 -5.74 -13.53
N ASP A 365 -21.06 -4.98 -12.51
CA ASP A 365 -20.30 -3.86 -11.94
C ASP A 365 -19.06 -4.31 -11.14
N ASP A 366 -18.93 -5.59 -10.81
CA ASP A 366 -17.78 -6.16 -10.12
C ASP A 366 -16.70 -6.70 -11.07
N VAL A 367 -16.85 -6.46 -12.37
CA VAL A 367 -15.92 -6.88 -13.43
C VAL A 367 -15.17 -5.65 -13.93
N TYR A 368 -13.87 -5.58 -13.64
CA TYR A 368 -13.01 -4.43 -13.98
C TYR A 368 -12.18 -4.72 -15.23
N ILE A 369 -12.23 -3.82 -16.20
CA ILE A 369 -11.35 -3.86 -17.38
C ILE A 369 -10.07 -3.12 -17.01
N LEU A 370 -8.93 -3.80 -17.08
CA LEU A 370 -7.62 -3.22 -16.71
C LEU A 370 -7.04 -2.48 -17.92
N GLU A 371 -6.40 -1.33 -17.65
CA GLU A 371 -5.58 -0.63 -18.65
C GLU A 371 -4.52 -1.62 -19.18
N ARG A 372 -4.06 -1.41 -20.43
CA ARG A 372 -3.08 -2.30 -21.08
C ARG A 372 -1.88 -2.52 -20.18
N ASP A 373 -1.56 -3.78 -19.90
CA ASP A 373 -0.23 -4.16 -19.44
C ASP A 373 0.76 -3.67 -20.50
N ASN A 374 1.51 -2.64 -20.19
CA ASN A 374 2.72 -2.31 -20.92
C ASN A 374 3.70 -3.44 -20.62
N GLY A 375 3.74 -4.45 -21.50
CA GLY A 375 4.56 -5.62 -21.44
C GLY A 375 6.07 -5.34 -21.38
#